data_220ffd14e3964c28320e0bc7ac0c0ba5
#
_entry.id   220ffd14e3964c28320e0bc7ac0c0ba5
#
_cell.length_a   1.000
_cell.length_b   1.000
_cell.length_c   1.000
_cell.angle_alpha   90.00
_cell.angle_beta   90.00
_cell.angle_gamma   90.00
#
_symmetry.space_group_name_H-M   'P 1'
#
loop_
_entity.id
_entity.type
_entity.pdbx_description
1 polymer ?
#
loop_
_entity_poly.entity_id
_entity_poly.type
_entity_poly.pdbx_seq_one_letter_code
_entity_poly.pdbx_strand_id
1 'polypeptide(L)'
;MRMHSNTIFITGGSSGIGRGLAEAFHKLGNQVIISGRREAALMAICEANPGMRSFVLDVTDPAAVREIARHVAEEFPDLNCVFNNAGVQKHHDFAAGEVLDEQAVLEEINTNLLGVIRVATAFLPHLRKHPGATLVNVSSGLAFVPLARFPVYCATKAAVHSFTMSLRHQLKGTGVKVVELIPPYVATELGRESKVGGQFGPQPMPLEAFIAETMKALEGDADEVAIGDARNLVGAAGGDAVKKVFSGLNR
;
A
#
# COMPACT_ATOMS: atom_id res chain seq x y z
N MET A 1 4.38 15.74 -0.20
CA MET A 1 5.75 15.38 0.28
C MET A 1 6.81 15.92 -0.68
N ARG A 2 8.10 15.94 -0.29
CA ARG A 2 9.18 16.25 -1.26
C ARG A 2 9.26 15.12 -2.29
N MET A 3 9.52 15.46 -3.57
CA MET A 3 9.61 14.47 -4.66
C MET A 3 11.04 14.09 -5.02
N HIS A 4 12.02 14.84 -4.54
CA HIS A 4 13.46 14.66 -4.81
C HIS A 4 14.25 14.63 -3.51
N SER A 5 15.47 14.11 -3.57
CA SER A 5 16.41 14.06 -2.45
C SER A 5 15.85 13.31 -1.24
N ASN A 6 15.13 12.21 -1.49
CA ASN A 6 14.69 11.31 -0.46
C ASN A 6 15.46 9.99 -0.53
N THR A 7 15.53 9.33 0.61
CA THR A 7 15.81 7.89 0.70
C THR A 7 14.52 7.20 1.10
N ILE A 8 14.03 6.30 0.23
CA ILE A 8 12.68 5.76 0.27
C ILE A 8 12.73 4.24 0.41
N PHE A 9 12.04 3.69 1.40
CA PHE A 9 11.83 2.25 1.54
C PHE A 9 10.40 1.88 1.14
N ILE A 10 10.23 0.88 0.24
CA ILE A 10 8.91 0.47 -0.29
C ILE A 10 8.73 -1.03 -0.09
N THR A 11 7.72 -1.43 0.70
CA THR A 11 7.34 -2.84 0.82
C THR A 11 6.47 -3.28 -0.37
N GLY A 12 6.61 -4.56 -0.78
CA GLY A 12 5.90 -5.05 -1.96
C GLY A 12 6.39 -4.44 -3.28
N GLY A 13 7.68 -4.06 -3.33
CA GLY A 13 8.30 -3.40 -4.48
C GLY A 13 8.61 -4.30 -5.67
N SER A 14 8.31 -5.60 -5.59
CA SER A 14 8.65 -6.57 -6.66
C SER A 14 7.65 -6.61 -7.82
N SER A 15 6.51 -5.91 -7.73
CA SER A 15 5.50 -5.83 -8.80
C SER A 15 4.47 -4.73 -8.57
N GLY A 16 3.57 -4.52 -9.54
CA GLY A 16 2.40 -3.67 -9.42
C GLY A 16 2.70 -2.24 -8.97
N ILE A 17 1.88 -1.74 -8.05
CA ILE A 17 1.97 -0.35 -7.55
C ILE A 17 3.33 -0.08 -6.91
N GLY A 18 3.82 -1.00 -6.06
CA GLY A 18 5.09 -0.80 -5.36
C GLY A 18 6.28 -0.68 -6.30
N ARG A 19 6.35 -1.53 -7.34
CA ARG A 19 7.37 -1.43 -8.39
C ARG A 19 7.23 -0.11 -9.17
N GLY A 20 6.01 0.23 -9.60
CA GLY A 20 5.78 1.45 -10.38
C GLY A 20 6.17 2.72 -9.62
N LEU A 21 5.85 2.80 -8.31
CA LEU A 21 6.28 3.90 -7.45
C LEU A 21 7.81 3.93 -7.28
N ALA A 22 8.43 2.76 -7.06
CA ALA A 22 9.88 2.65 -6.92
C ALA A 22 10.62 3.18 -8.15
N GLU A 23 10.22 2.74 -9.35
CA GLU A 23 10.80 3.18 -10.61
C GLU A 23 10.55 4.67 -10.86
N ALA A 24 9.36 5.19 -10.52
CA ALA A 24 9.03 6.61 -10.67
C ALA A 24 9.88 7.51 -9.75
N PHE A 25 10.01 7.15 -8.48
CA PHE A 25 10.86 7.89 -7.55
C PHE A 25 12.35 7.78 -7.90
N HIS A 26 12.80 6.62 -8.34
CA HIS A 26 14.18 6.41 -8.78
C HIS A 26 14.54 7.32 -9.98
N LYS A 27 13.65 7.42 -10.97
CA LYS A 27 13.80 8.34 -12.12
C LYS A 27 13.93 9.82 -11.72
N LEU A 28 13.39 10.20 -10.56
CA LEU A 28 13.53 11.54 -9.99
C LEU A 28 14.82 11.72 -9.16
N GLY A 29 15.74 10.75 -9.19
CA GLY A 29 17.03 10.82 -8.50
C GLY A 29 16.97 10.54 -7.00
N ASN A 30 15.90 9.90 -6.50
CA ASN A 30 15.85 9.46 -5.12
C ASN A 30 16.63 8.14 -4.93
N GLN A 31 17.21 7.94 -3.75
CA GLN A 31 17.67 6.63 -3.32
C GLN A 31 16.45 5.77 -3.00
N VAL A 32 16.26 4.67 -3.71
CA VAL A 32 15.11 3.79 -3.52
C VAL A 32 15.56 2.41 -3.06
N ILE A 33 14.89 1.92 -2.03
CA ILE A 33 15.08 0.59 -1.45
C ILE A 33 13.74 -0.13 -1.54
N ILE A 34 13.70 -1.27 -2.20
CA ILE A 34 12.49 -2.09 -2.34
C ILE A 34 12.58 -3.37 -1.50
N SER A 35 11.45 -3.87 -1.06
CA SER A 35 11.41 -5.18 -0.42
C SER A 35 10.22 -6.03 -0.87
N GLY A 36 10.36 -7.35 -0.71
CA GLY A 36 9.34 -8.32 -1.06
C GLY A 36 9.84 -9.75 -0.87
N ARG A 37 8.98 -10.73 -1.10
CA ARG A 37 9.28 -12.15 -0.90
C ARG A 37 10.05 -12.79 -2.08
N ARG A 38 9.93 -12.22 -3.27
CA ARG A 38 10.45 -12.81 -4.54
C ARG A 38 11.82 -12.23 -4.88
N GLU A 39 12.88 -12.88 -4.41
CA GLU A 39 14.26 -12.41 -4.58
C GLU A 39 14.63 -12.16 -6.05
N ALA A 40 14.38 -13.13 -6.94
CA ALA A 40 14.71 -13.00 -8.36
C ALA A 40 14.02 -11.80 -9.02
N ALA A 41 12.76 -11.49 -8.64
CA ALA A 41 12.06 -10.33 -9.16
C ALA A 41 12.64 -9.01 -8.63
N LEU A 42 13.07 -8.97 -7.37
CA LEU A 42 13.73 -7.81 -6.77
C LEU A 42 15.08 -7.54 -7.45
N MET A 43 15.88 -8.58 -7.65
CA MET A 43 17.18 -8.48 -8.33
C MET A 43 17.02 -7.94 -9.75
N ALA A 44 16.09 -8.48 -10.54
CA ALA A 44 15.85 -8.03 -11.90
C ALA A 44 15.44 -6.53 -11.97
N ILE A 45 14.69 -6.04 -10.96
CA ILE A 45 14.33 -4.62 -10.88
C ILE A 45 15.56 -3.77 -10.55
N CYS A 46 16.42 -4.20 -9.63
CA CYS A 46 17.65 -3.48 -9.29
C CYS A 46 18.64 -3.46 -10.46
N GLU A 47 18.76 -4.55 -11.22
CA GLU A 47 19.59 -4.60 -12.44
C GLU A 47 19.09 -3.61 -13.51
N ALA A 48 17.78 -3.50 -13.67
CA ALA A 48 17.17 -2.54 -14.61
C ALA A 48 17.22 -1.08 -14.13
N ASN A 49 17.49 -0.85 -12.83
CA ASN A 49 17.51 0.48 -12.20
C ASN A 49 18.79 0.62 -11.34
N PRO A 50 19.96 0.89 -11.96
CA PRO A 50 21.23 0.98 -11.24
C PRO A 50 21.20 1.99 -10.09
N GLY A 51 21.64 1.57 -8.90
CA GLY A 51 21.57 2.35 -7.66
C GLY A 51 20.36 2.06 -6.79
N MET A 52 19.32 1.40 -7.32
CA MET A 52 18.24 0.86 -6.49
C MET A 52 18.74 -0.32 -5.66
N ARG A 53 18.25 -0.46 -4.43
CA ARG A 53 18.62 -1.55 -3.52
C ARG A 53 17.40 -2.40 -3.19
N SER A 54 17.63 -3.65 -2.81
CA SER A 54 16.54 -4.55 -2.44
C SER A 54 16.89 -5.44 -1.26
N PHE A 55 15.84 -5.81 -0.49
CA PHE A 55 15.93 -6.77 0.60
C PHE A 55 14.79 -7.80 0.47
N VAL A 56 15.12 -9.07 0.68
CA VAL A 56 14.09 -10.10 0.81
C VAL A 56 13.41 -9.92 2.16
N LEU A 57 12.11 -9.67 2.13
CA LEU A 57 11.32 -9.43 3.35
C LEU A 57 9.92 -9.99 3.18
N ASP A 58 9.50 -10.83 4.11
CA ASP A 58 8.11 -11.15 4.38
C ASP A 58 7.62 -10.29 5.54
N VAL A 59 6.68 -9.39 5.27
CA VAL A 59 6.10 -8.49 6.30
C VAL A 59 5.27 -9.23 7.35
N THR A 60 4.99 -10.52 7.12
CA THR A 60 4.29 -11.37 8.10
C THR A 60 5.22 -11.87 9.19
N ASP A 61 6.54 -11.84 8.99
CA ASP A 61 7.55 -12.17 9.99
C ASP A 61 7.99 -10.94 10.80
N PRO A 62 7.59 -10.84 12.09
CA PRO A 62 7.93 -9.70 12.92
C PRO A 62 9.41 -9.59 13.27
N ALA A 63 10.16 -10.70 13.24
CA ALA A 63 11.61 -10.68 13.52
C ALA A 63 12.35 -10.14 12.29
N ALA A 64 12.03 -10.66 11.10
CA ALA A 64 12.59 -10.17 9.84
C ALA A 64 12.30 -8.68 9.62
N VAL A 65 11.09 -8.21 9.92
CA VAL A 65 10.75 -6.77 9.80
C VAL A 65 11.63 -5.91 10.70
N ARG A 66 11.85 -6.30 11.97
CA ARG A 66 12.72 -5.55 12.88
C ARG A 66 14.18 -5.55 12.44
N GLU A 67 14.68 -6.70 11.98
CA GLU A 67 16.05 -6.85 11.51
C GLU A 67 16.31 -5.98 10.27
N ILE A 68 15.43 -6.06 9.26
CA ILE A 68 15.55 -5.26 8.03
C ILE A 68 15.42 -3.77 8.36
N ALA A 69 14.50 -3.36 9.23
CA ALA A 69 14.38 -1.95 9.61
C ALA A 69 15.65 -1.42 10.26
N ARG A 70 16.29 -2.20 11.15
CA ARG A 70 17.58 -1.86 11.77
C ARG A 70 18.68 -1.75 10.70
N HIS A 71 18.81 -2.77 9.85
CA HIS A 71 19.82 -2.83 8.80
C HIS A 71 19.69 -1.68 7.80
N VAL A 72 18.49 -1.41 7.32
CA VAL A 72 18.20 -0.30 6.41
C VAL A 72 18.50 1.05 7.06
N ALA A 73 18.18 1.24 8.34
CA ALA A 73 18.50 2.48 9.06
C ALA A 73 20.01 2.68 9.28
N GLU A 74 20.78 1.61 9.38
CA GLU A 74 22.25 1.65 9.49
C GLU A 74 22.92 1.90 8.13
N GLU A 75 22.49 1.20 7.07
CA GLU A 75 23.07 1.34 5.72
C GLU A 75 22.62 2.64 5.03
N PHE A 76 21.40 3.11 5.33
CA PHE A 76 20.81 4.32 4.75
C PHE A 76 20.37 5.30 5.85
N PRO A 77 21.31 5.97 6.52
CA PRO A 77 20.99 6.85 7.65
C PRO A 77 20.08 8.03 7.26
N ASP A 78 20.02 8.41 6.00
CA ASP A 78 19.14 9.47 5.47
C ASP A 78 17.73 8.98 5.09
N LEU A 79 17.36 7.73 5.44
CA LEU A 79 16.03 7.21 5.19
C LEU A 79 14.96 8.11 5.81
N ASN A 80 14.15 8.73 4.97
CA ASN A 80 13.12 9.68 5.39
C ASN A 80 11.73 9.40 4.84
N CYS A 81 11.56 8.33 4.07
CA CYS A 81 10.25 7.95 3.53
C CYS A 81 10.04 6.43 3.55
N VAL A 82 8.88 5.99 4.02
CA VAL A 82 8.50 4.57 4.03
C VAL A 82 7.13 4.40 3.41
N PHE A 83 7.00 3.51 2.42
CA PHE A 83 5.73 3.09 1.84
C PHE A 83 5.35 1.69 2.32
N ASN A 84 4.29 1.59 3.10
CA ASN A 84 3.60 0.36 3.44
C ASN A 84 2.67 -0.01 2.29
N ASN A 85 3.21 -0.69 1.27
CA ASN A 85 2.47 -1.06 0.06
C ASN A 85 2.22 -2.56 -0.07
N ALA A 86 2.99 -3.42 0.58
CA ALA A 86 2.80 -4.87 0.52
C ALA A 86 1.36 -5.25 0.86
N GLY A 87 0.76 -6.10 0.03
CA GLY A 87 -0.62 -6.56 0.22
C GLY A 87 -0.95 -7.75 -0.66
N VAL A 88 -1.95 -8.51 -0.23
CA VAL A 88 -2.55 -9.65 -0.93
C VAL A 88 -4.06 -9.49 -0.96
N GLN A 89 -4.72 -10.11 -1.94
CA GLN A 89 -6.16 -10.10 -2.09
C GLN A 89 -6.63 -11.50 -2.49
N LYS A 90 -7.60 -12.04 -1.78
CA LYS A 90 -8.18 -13.36 -2.05
C LYS A 90 -9.70 -13.28 -2.18
N HIS A 91 -10.23 -14.14 -3.01
CA HIS A 91 -11.67 -14.32 -3.13
C HIS A 91 -12.15 -15.24 -2.01
N HIS A 92 -13.20 -14.84 -1.32
CA HIS A 92 -13.89 -15.66 -0.32
C HIS A 92 -15.37 -15.71 -0.63
N ASP A 93 -15.92 -16.92 -0.77
CA ASP A 93 -17.36 -17.13 -0.97
C ASP A 93 -17.98 -17.74 0.29
N PHE A 94 -18.50 -16.89 1.16
CA PHE A 94 -19.19 -17.33 2.38
C PHE A 94 -20.58 -17.91 2.12
N ALA A 95 -21.13 -17.77 0.90
CA ALA A 95 -22.43 -18.32 0.54
C ALA A 95 -22.32 -19.74 -0.02
N ALA A 96 -21.15 -20.20 -0.43
CA ALA A 96 -20.94 -21.52 -1.01
C ALA A 96 -21.17 -22.68 -0.02
N GLY A 97 -21.27 -22.39 1.30
CA GLY A 97 -21.46 -23.39 2.34
C GLY A 97 -20.24 -24.29 2.60
N GLU A 98 -19.10 -23.94 2.01
CA GLU A 98 -17.84 -24.63 2.23
C GLU A 98 -17.15 -24.15 3.52
N VAL A 99 -16.25 -24.98 4.06
CA VAL A 99 -15.42 -24.58 5.20
C VAL A 99 -14.48 -23.47 4.73
N LEU A 100 -14.46 -22.37 5.48
CA LEU A 100 -13.57 -21.25 5.21
C LEU A 100 -12.11 -21.70 5.21
N ASP A 101 -11.35 -21.29 4.20
CA ASP A 101 -9.89 -21.39 4.22
C ASP A 101 -9.32 -20.37 5.20
N GLU A 102 -9.19 -20.79 6.46
CA GLU A 102 -8.67 -19.95 7.55
C GLU A 102 -7.24 -19.47 7.26
N GLN A 103 -6.42 -20.30 6.60
CA GLN A 103 -5.06 -19.93 6.24
C GLN A 103 -5.03 -18.77 5.24
N ALA A 104 -5.95 -18.77 4.27
CA ALA A 104 -6.10 -17.66 3.33
C ALA A 104 -6.53 -16.36 4.02
N VAL A 105 -7.46 -16.44 4.98
CA VAL A 105 -7.90 -15.30 5.79
C VAL A 105 -6.74 -14.76 6.63
N LEU A 106 -6.00 -15.63 7.30
CA LEU A 106 -4.85 -15.25 8.12
C LEU A 106 -3.74 -14.61 7.28
N GLU A 107 -3.49 -15.09 6.05
CA GLU A 107 -2.51 -14.47 5.16
C GLU A 107 -2.90 -13.03 4.82
N GLU A 108 -4.17 -12.75 4.51
CA GLU A 108 -4.64 -11.38 4.24
C GLU A 108 -4.50 -10.48 5.47
N ILE A 109 -4.94 -10.93 6.64
CA ILE A 109 -4.85 -10.16 7.89
C ILE A 109 -3.38 -9.90 8.26
N ASN A 110 -2.54 -10.94 8.21
CA ASN A 110 -1.13 -10.84 8.58
C ASN A 110 -0.35 -9.92 7.63
N THR A 111 -0.65 -9.98 6.32
CA THR A 111 0.04 -9.15 5.32
C THR A 111 -0.51 -7.73 5.32
N ASN A 112 -1.83 -7.58 5.14
CA ASN A 112 -2.43 -6.29 4.84
C ASN A 112 -2.60 -5.39 6.07
N LEU A 113 -2.75 -5.96 7.26
CA LEU A 113 -2.95 -5.20 8.50
C LEU A 113 -1.75 -5.31 9.43
N LEU A 114 -1.43 -6.50 9.91
CA LEU A 114 -0.34 -6.65 10.87
C LEU A 114 1.02 -6.31 10.25
N GLY A 115 1.23 -6.60 8.97
CA GLY A 115 2.43 -6.21 8.22
C GLY A 115 2.61 -4.68 8.19
N VAL A 116 1.53 -3.94 7.90
CA VAL A 116 1.54 -2.47 7.93
C VAL A 116 1.91 -1.93 9.31
N ILE A 117 1.30 -2.47 10.37
CA ILE A 117 1.59 -2.06 11.76
C ILE A 117 3.04 -2.37 12.14
N ARG A 118 3.54 -3.57 11.80
CA ARG A 118 4.92 -4.01 12.09
C ARG A 118 5.94 -3.10 11.41
N VAL A 119 5.77 -2.85 10.12
CA VAL A 119 6.69 -1.99 9.35
C VAL A 119 6.62 -0.56 9.88
N ALA A 120 5.43 0.00 10.11
CA ALA A 120 5.30 1.33 10.70
C ALA A 120 6.05 1.42 12.04
N THR A 121 5.78 0.50 12.97
CA THR A 121 6.43 0.49 14.29
C THR A 121 7.94 0.31 14.25
N ALA A 122 8.44 -0.51 13.31
CA ALA A 122 9.88 -0.76 13.19
C ALA A 122 10.66 0.46 12.64
N PHE A 123 10.06 1.20 11.70
CA PHE A 123 10.74 2.35 11.06
C PHE A 123 10.48 3.69 11.77
N LEU A 124 9.39 3.85 12.52
CA LEU A 124 9.05 5.11 13.20
C LEU A 124 10.16 5.66 14.10
N PRO A 125 10.91 4.87 14.90
CA PRO A 125 12.02 5.39 15.71
C PRO A 125 13.10 6.07 14.87
N HIS A 126 13.35 5.59 13.65
CA HIS A 126 14.29 6.21 12.72
C HIS A 126 13.67 7.45 12.04
N LEU A 127 12.47 7.34 11.50
CA LEU A 127 11.78 8.44 10.83
C LEU A 127 11.63 9.68 11.72
N ARG A 128 11.38 9.50 13.02
CA ARG A 128 11.29 10.60 13.98
C ARG A 128 12.57 11.41 14.17
N LYS A 129 13.72 10.91 13.71
CA LYS A 129 14.99 11.64 13.73
C LYS A 129 15.14 12.59 12.52
N HIS A 130 14.27 12.44 11.51
CA HIS A 130 14.35 13.21 10.26
C HIS A 130 13.19 14.18 10.14
N PRO A 131 13.42 15.51 10.27
CA PRO A 131 12.37 16.51 10.07
C PRO A 131 11.77 16.40 8.66
N GLY A 132 10.45 16.30 8.60
CA GLY A 132 9.71 16.15 7.34
C GLY A 132 9.71 14.73 6.77
N ALA A 133 10.07 13.74 7.57
CA ALA A 133 9.90 12.34 7.20
C ALA A 133 8.44 12.00 6.89
N THR A 134 8.22 11.04 6.00
CA THR A 134 6.88 10.66 5.56
C THR A 134 6.69 9.15 5.69
N LEU A 135 5.59 8.74 6.31
CA LEU A 135 5.09 7.37 6.29
C LEU A 135 3.83 7.32 5.43
N VAL A 136 3.85 6.52 4.37
CA VAL A 136 2.72 6.33 3.46
C VAL A 136 2.14 4.94 3.66
N ASN A 137 0.87 4.85 4.06
CA ASN A 137 0.12 3.60 4.11
C ASN A 137 -0.76 3.48 2.87
N VAL A 138 -0.65 2.37 2.14
CA VAL A 138 -1.47 2.11 0.97
C VAL A 138 -2.71 1.31 1.39
N SER A 139 -3.86 2.01 1.43
CA SER A 139 -5.16 1.41 1.68
C SER A 139 -5.85 0.99 0.37
N SER A 140 -7.08 1.34 0.17
CA SER A 140 -7.87 1.09 -1.06
C SER A 140 -9.16 1.90 -1.02
N GLY A 141 -9.73 2.24 -2.17
CA GLY A 141 -11.12 2.69 -2.25
C GLY A 141 -12.11 1.70 -1.63
N LEU A 142 -11.77 0.40 -1.62
CA LEU A 142 -12.56 -0.65 -0.99
C LEU A 142 -12.53 -0.62 0.56
N ALA A 143 -11.71 0.23 1.15
CA ALA A 143 -11.78 0.54 2.60
C ALA A 143 -13.05 1.34 2.95
N PHE A 144 -13.60 2.08 2.00
CA PHE A 144 -14.75 2.99 2.16
C PHE A 144 -16.05 2.38 1.68
N VAL A 145 -16.02 1.69 0.54
CA VAL A 145 -17.16 0.94 0.01
C VAL A 145 -16.67 -0.46 -0.37
N PRO A 146 -17.04 -1.50 0.39
CA PRO A 146 -16.53 -2.84 0.18
C PRO A 146 -17.09 -3.49 -1.09
N LEU A 147 -16.31 -4.40 -1.67
CA LEU A 147 -16.72 -5.29 -2.74
C LEU A 147 -16.97 -6.68 -2.16
N ALA A 148 -18.20 -7.20 -2.27
CA ALA A 148 -18.65 -8.39 -1.55
C ALA A 148 -17.80 -9.64 -1.82
N ARG A 149 -17.21 -9.77 -3.00
CA ARG A 149 -16.35 -10.92 -3.33
C ARG A 149 -14.98 -10.92 -2.66
N PHE A 150 -14.57 -9.80 -2.01
CA PHE A 150 -13.31 -9.66 -1.28
C PHE A 150 -13.52 -9.15 0.15
N PRO A 151 -14.38 -9.81 0.95
CA PRO A 151 -14.82 -9.25 2.23
C PRO A 151 -13.68 -9.08 3.23
N VAL A 152 -12.74 -10.04 3.28
CA VAL A 152 -11.58 -9.99 4.19
C VAL A 152 -10.61 -8.89 3.76
N TYR A 153 -10.29 -8.80 2.47
CA TYR A 153 -9.48 -7.72 1.93
C TYR A 153 -10.05 -6.34 2.29
N CYS A 154 -11.34 -6.12 2.02
CA CYS A 154 -12.01 -4.86 2.32
C CYS A 154 -11.93 -4.53 3.82
N ALA A 155 -12.15 -5.52 4.69
CA ALA A 155 -12.03 -5.36 6.13
C ALA A 155 -10.60 -4.98 6.55
N THR A 156 -9.57 -5.63 5.97
CA THR A 156 -8.17 -5.28 6.27
C THR A 156 -7.84 -3.85 5.82
N LYS A 157 -8.33 -3.42 4.66
CA LYS A 157 -8.09 -2.06 4.15
C LYS A 157 -8.85 -0.99 4.93
N ALA A 158 -10.06 -1.28 5.41
CA ALA A 158 -10.80 -0.41 6.34
C ALA A 158 -10.06 -0.28 7.69
N ALA A 159 -9.49 -1.38 8.19
CA ALA A 159 -8.65 -1.36 9.38
C ALA A 159 -7.37 -0.52 9.18
N VAL A 160 -6.71 -0.60 8.02
CA VAL A 160 -5.54 0.25 7.66
C VAL A 160 -5.94 1.72 7.61
N HIS A 161 -7.10 2.07 7.03
CA HIS A 161 -7.63 3.44 7.05
C HIS A 161 -7.76 3.95 8.49
N SER A 162 -8.48 3.22 9.34
CA SER A 162 -8.67 3.58 10.76
C SER A 162 -7.34 3.70 11.52
N PHE A 163 -6.42 2.75 11.31
CA PHE A 163 -5.07 2.80 11.90
C PHE A 163 -4.30 4.04 11.44
N THR A 164 -4.35 4.36 10.15
CA THR A 164 -3.65 5.52 9.57
C THR A 164 -4.15 6.84 10.16
N MET A 165 -5.46 7.00 10.32
CA MET A 165 -6.04 8.17 10.98
C MET A 165 -5.55 8.32 12.43
N SER A 166 -5.59 7.23 13.18
CA SER A 166 -5.15 7.21 14.58
C SER A 166 -3.66 7.50 14.71
N LEU A 167 -2.84 6.87 13.86
CA LEU A 167 -1.38 7.06 13.84
C LEU A 167 -1.02 8.51 13.47
N ARG A 168 -1.68 9.08 12.47
CA ARG A 168 -1.53 10.49 12.08
C ARG A 168 -1.78 11.42 13.27
N HIS A 169 -2.82 11.15 14.05
CA HIS A 169 -3.12 11.94 15.24
C HIS A 169 -2.04 11.80 16.32
N GLN A 170 -1.57 10.58 16.60
CA GLN A 170 -0.53 10.32 17.60
C GLN A 170 0.83 10.94 17.23
N LEU A 171 1.13 11.07 15.94
CA LEU A 171 2.38 11.62 15.44
C LEU A 171 2.37 13.14 15.23
N LYS A 172 1.27 13.83 15.54
CA LYS A 172 1.23 15.30 15.52
C LYS A 172 2.35 15.88 16.36
N GLY A 173 3.09 16.82 15.78
CA GLY A 173 4.21 17.48 16.45
C GLY A 173 5.53 16.69 16.48
N THR A 174 5.58 15.46 15.94
CA THR A 174 6.81 14.67 15.90
C THR A 174 7.69 14.95 14.66
N GLY A 175 7.20 15.74 13.72
CA GLY A 175 7.88 15.96 12.43
C GLY A 175 7.64 14.87 11.38
N VAL A 176 6.97 13.75 11.72
CA VAL A 176 6.64 12.70 10.77
C VAL A 176 5.25 12.94 10.20
N LYS A 177 5.16 13.08 8.87
CA LYS A 177 3.89 13.13 8.15
C LYS A 177 3.37 11.72 7.87
N VAL A 178 2.08 11.49 8.12
CA VAL A 178 1.42 10.21 7.80
C VAL A 178 0.41 10.44 6.69
N VAL A 179 0.67 9.83 5.54
CA VAL A 179 -0.16 9.92 4.34
C VAL A 179 -0.87 8.59 4.09
N GLU A 180 -2.12 8.66 3.70
CA GLU A 180 -2.86 7.51 3.17
C GLU A 180 -2.95 7.63 1.65
N LEU A 181 -2.37 6.65 0.92
CA LEU A 181 -2.58 6.50 -0.51
C LEU A 181 -3.76 5.53 -0.72
N ILE A 182 -4.77 5.98 -1.46
CA ILE A 182 -6.03 5.27 -1.67
C ILE A 182 -6.19 4.93 -3.15
N PRO A 183 -5.68 3.75 -3.61
CA PRO A 183 -5.81 3.31 -4.98
C PRO A 183 -7.25 2.94 -5.36
N PRO A 184 -7.64 3.14 -6.65
CA PRO A 184 -8.79 2.47 -7.24
C PRO A 184 -8.46 1.02 -7.62
N TYR A 185 -9.30 0.37 -8.41
CA TYR A 185 -8.93 -0.86 -9.11
C TYR A 185 -7.86 -0.56 -10.16
N VAL A 186 -6.64 -1.06 -9.96
CA VAL A 186 -5.47 -0.82 -10.84
C VAL A 186 -5.08 -2.12 -11.55
N ALA A 187 -4.69 -2.03 -12.81
CA ALA A 187 -4.22 -3.16 -13.63
C ALA A 187 -2.87 -3.68 -13.13
N THR A 188 -2.90 -4.57 -12.12
CA THR A 188 -1.73 -5.20 -11.49
C THR A 188 -1.91 -6.70 -11.35
N GLU A 189 -0.87 -7.41 -10.92
CA GLU A 189 -0.96 -8.85 -10.61
C GLU A 189 -1.98 -9.14 -9.51
N LEU A 190 -2.13 -8.25 -8.53
CA LEU A 190 -3.06 -8.40 -7.41
C LEU A 190 -4.51 -8.59 -7.90
N GLY A 191 -4.90 -7.96 -8.98
CA GLY A 191 -6.24 -8.05 -9.56
C GLY A 191 -6.42 -9.14 -10.62
N ARG A 192 -5.35 -9.83 -11.06
CA ARG A 192 -5.44 -10.82 -12.14
C ARG A 192 -6.21 -12.09 -11.76
N GLU A 193 -6.05 -12.56 -10.54
CA GLU A 193 -6.77 -13.74 -10.04
C GLU A 193 -8.25 -13.43 -9.78
N SER A 194 -8.55 -12.16 -9.54
CA SER A 194 -9.87 -11.73 -9.16
C SER A 194 -10.88 -11.64 -10.30
N LYS A 195 -10.44 -11.57 -11.59
CA LYS A 195 -11.31 -11.37 -12.78
C LYS A 195 -12.51 -10.45 -12.47
N VAL A 196 -12.26 -9.38 -11.72
CA VAL A 196 -13.25 -8.34 -11.45
C VAL A 196 -13.43 -7.58 -12.75
N GLY A 197 -14.52 -7.77 -13.43
CA GLY A 197 -14.75 -7.13 -14.69
C GLY A 197 -14.96 -8.18 -15.77
N GLY A 198 -16.15 -8.73 -15.82
CA GLY A 198 -16.69 -9.23 -17.07
C GLY A 198 -16.86 -8.05 -18.03
N GLN A 199 -17.38 -8.31 -19.22
CA GLN A 199 -17.60 -7.30 -20.28
C GLN A 199 -18.33 -6.01 -19.82
N PHE A 200 -18.94 -6.01 -18.63
CA PHE A 200 -19.73 -4.92 -18.04
C PHE A 200 -19.27 -4.48 -16.63
N GLY A 201 -18.14 -4.99 -16.13
CA GLY A 201 -17.60 -4.60 -14.83
C GLY A 201 -16.68 -3.36 -14.90
N PRO A 202 -16.28 -2.78 -13.74
CA PRO A 202 -15.35 -1.68 -13.70
C PRO A 202 -14.03 -2.08 -14.37
N GLN A 203 -13.54 -1.24 -15.27
CA GLN A 203 -12.27 -1.46 -15.93
C GLN A 203 -11.12 -1.01 -15.02
N PRO A 204 -10.03 -1.77 -14.92
CA PRO A 204 -8.89 -1.37 -14.11
C PRO A 204 -8.21 -0.14 -14.71
N MET A 205 -7.83 0.80 -13.86
CA MET A 205 -6.98 1.93 -14.25
C MET A 205 -5.61 1.40 -14.69
N PRO A 206 -5.07 1.80 -15.85
CA PRO A 206 -3.72 1.43 -16.25
C PRO A 206 -2.68 1.82 -15.19
N LEU A 207 -1.73 0.94 -14.90
CA LEU A 207 -0.73 1.17 -13.85
C LEU A 207 0.05 2.47 -14.10
N GLU A 208 0.46 2.73 -15.32
CA GLU A 208 1.22 3.95 -15.69
C GLU A 208 0.41 5.22 -15.39
N ALA A 209 -0.89 5.23 -15.72
CA ALA A 209 -1.78 6.35 -15.44
C ALA A 209 -1.95 6.54 -13.91
N PHE A 210 -2.10 5.44 -13.17
CA PHE A 210 -2.16 5.47 -11.70
C PHE A 210 -0.89 6.06 -11.10
N ILE A 211 0.28 5.62 -11.54
CA ILE A 211 1.58 6.12 -11.04
C ILE A 211 1.72 7.61 -11.35
N ALA A 212 1.45 8.04 -12.59
CA ALA A 212 1.57 9.44 -12.97
C ALA A 212 0.66 10.35 -12.11
N GLU A 213 -0.60 9.95 -11.90
CA GLU A 213 -1.54 10.71 -11.07
C GLU A 213 -1.12 10.71 -9.60
N THR A 214 -0.63 9.57 -9.09
CA THR A 214 -0.15 9.45 -7.71
C THR A 214 1.04 10.35 -7.47
N MET A 215 2.05 10.34 -8.34
CA MET A 215 3.23 11.19 -8.21
C MET A 215 2.85 12.67 -8.15
N LYS A 216 1.96 13.12 -9.06
CA LYS A 216 1.44 14.48 -9.05
C LYS A 216 0.67 14.82 -7.76
N ALA A 217 -0.15 13.89 -7.26
CA ALA A 217 -0.93 14.13 -6.05
C ALA A 217 -0.05 14.19 -4.78
N LEU A 218 1.03 13.40 -4.73
CA LEU A 218 1.99 13.39 -3.62
C LEU A 218 2.84 14.68 -3.53
N GLU A 219 2.94 15.49 -4.60
CA GLU A 219 3.55 16.82 -4.54
C GLU A 219 2.79 17.75 -3.59
N GLY A 220 1.48 17.55 -3.46
CA GLY A 220 0.62 18.30 -2.57
C GLY A 220 0.84 17.98 -1.09
N ASP A 221 0.03 18.62 -0.26
CA ASP A 221 0.11 18.48 1.21
C ASP A 221 -1.05 17.68 1.82
N ALA A 222 -1.82 16.97 0.98
CA ALA A 222 -2.94 16.17 1.44
C ALA A 222 -2.48 14.99 2.31
N ASP A 223 -3.25 14.73 3.36
CA ASP A 223 -3.06 13.57 4.24
C ASP A 223 -3.71 12.30 3.66
N GLU A 224 -4.69 12.46 2.78
CA GLU A 224 -5.40 11.39 2.08
C GLU A 224 -5.36 11.65 0.58
N VAL A 225 -4.77 10.70 -0.15
CA VAL A 225 -4.48 10.80 -1.58
C VAL A 225 -5.28 9.72 -2.30
N ALA A 226 -6.54 10.04 -2.63
CA ALA A 226 -7.41 9.17 -3.43
C ALA A 226 -7.17 9.40 -4.92
N ILE A 227 -6.97 8.31 -5.68
CA ILE A 227 -6.61 8.33 -7.10
C ILE A 227 -7.79 7.79 -7.93
N GLY A 228 -8.03 8.40 -9.09
CA GLY A 228 -9.05 7.94 -10.03
C GLY A 228 -10.42 7.74 -9.35
N ASP A 229 -11.06 6.61 -9.64
CA ASP A 229 -12.39 6.27 -9.12
C ASP A 229 -12.44 6.03 -7.60
N ALA A 230 -11.28 5.87 -6.93
CA ALA A 230 -11.28 5.81 -5.47
C ALA A 230 -11.85 7.08 -4.83
N ARG A 231 -11.76 8.25 -5.49
CA ARG A 231 -12.39 9.50 -5.01
C ARG A 231 -13.90 9.35 -4.86
N ASN A 232 -14.54 8.64 -5.77
CA ASN A 232 -15.98 8.39 -5.73
C ASN A 232 -16.35 7.50 -4.53
N LEU A 233 -15.53 6.49 -4.23
CA LEU A 233 -15.73 5.59 -3.09
C LEU A 233 -15.52 6.33 -1.77
N VAL A 234 -14.47 7.14 -1.67
CA VAL A 234 -14.21 8.01 -0.50
C VAL A 234 -15.35 9.01 -0.31
N GLY A 235 -15.79 9.67 -1.38
CA GLY A 235 -16.91 10.63 -1.32
C GLY A 235 -18.26 9.99 -0.98
N ALA A 236 -18.42 8.69 -1.24
CA ALA A 236 -19.62 7.94 -0.88
C ALA A 236 -19.59 7.41 0.57
N ALA A 237 -18.48 7.55 1.30
CA ALA A 237 -18.33 7.04 2.64
C ALA A 237 -19.34 7.70 3.60
N GLY A 238 -20.28 6.92 4.10
CA GLY A 238 -21.30 7.33 5.08
C GLY A 238 -22.75 7.21 4.61
N GLY A 239 -23.63 6.85 5.53
CA GLY A 239 -25.08 6.83 5.36
C GLY A 239 -25.61 5.98 4.19
N ASP A 240 -26.66 6.48 3.54
CA ASP A 240 -27.31 5.77 2.42
C ASP A 240 -26.50 5.79 1.12
N ALA A 241 -25.53 6.69 0.97
CA ALA A 241 -24.64 6.72 -0.19
C ALA A 241 -23.80 5.47 -0.28
N VAL A 242 -23.25 4.98 0.84
CA VAL A 242 -22.52 3.70 0.89
C VAL A 242 -23.38 2.54 0.41
N LYS A 243 -24.63 2.43 0.91
CA LYS A 243 -25.56 1.35 0.52
C LYS A 243 -25.82 1.34 -0.98
N LYS A 244 -26.02 2.52 -1.59
CA LYS A 244 -26.28 2.67 -3.03
C LYS A 244 -25.06 2.23 -3.85
N VAL A 245 -23.87 2.69 -3.50
CA VAL A 245 -22.63 2.33 -4.20
C VAL A 245 -22.31 0.85 -3.97
N PHE A 246 -22.46 0.33 -2.74
CA PHE A 246 -22.30 -1.09 -2.43
C PHE A 246 -23.19 -1.97 -3.29
N SER A 247 -24.50 -1.66 -3.38
CA SER A 247 -25.45 -2.41 -4.21
C SER A 247 -25.12 -2.36 -5.70
N GLY A 248 -24.51 -1.25 -6.17
CA GLY A 248 -24.05 -1.12 -7.54
C GLY A 248 -22.83 -1.98 -7.88
N LEU A 249 -21.87 -2.06 -6.96
CA LEU A 249 -20.62 -2.81 -7.12
C LEU A 249 -20.80 -4.35 -7.02
N ASN A 250 -21.87 -4.81 -6.35
CA ASN A 250 -22.09 -6.21 -5.98
C ASN A 250 -23.33 -6.81 -6.68
N ARG A 251 -23.62 -6.36 -7.91
CA ARG A 251 -24.68 -6.91 -8.79
C ARG A 251 -24.22 -8.13 -9.56
#